data_72669f71ba69c9d4b9bf006a2e28cba4
#
_entry.id   72669f71ba69c9d4b9bf006a2e28cba4
#
_cell.length_a   1.000
_cell.length_b   1.000
_cell.length_c   1.000
_cell.angle_alpha   90.00
_cell.angle_beta   90.00
_cell.angle_gamma   90.00
#
_symmetry.space_group_name_H-M   'P 1'
#
loop_
_entity.id
_entity.type
_entity.pdbx_description
1 polymer ?
#
loop_
_entity_poly.entity_id
_entity_poly.type
_entity_poly.pdbx_seq_one_letter_code
_entity_poly.pdbx_strand_id
1 'polypeptide(L)'
;MKKICLIISAIILGICLLVSMMFFVFLYSHQKSVIASLPDYENKEFYTSGGFQDYTDYAKYIYDNITIQDLKSSEYFTITTADDVEEILLYIIDFESWVEACGGELKENYDFDKSIVSEGDFFYIETKEGEPIGQRTYRKFENYDVYYFDVDAQILYYFHNNI
;
A
#
# COMPACT_ATOMS: atom_id res chain seq x y z
N MET A 1 -26.72 -17.22 -38.11
CA MET A 1 -26.80 -16.91 -36.66
C MET A 1 -25.57 -17.34 -35.87
N LYS A 2 -25.10 -18.61 -35.91
CA LYS A 2 -23.93 -19.07 -35.09
C LYS A 2 -22.65 -18.24 -35.28
N LYS A 3 -22.29 -17.84 -36.51
CA LYS A 3 -21.08 -17.02 -36.78
C LYS A 3 -21.14 -15.60 -36.16
N ILE A 4 -22.33 -14.99 -36.17
CA ILE A 4 -22.54 -13.64 -35.59
C ILE A 4 -22.45 -13.70 -34.08
N CYS A 5 -23.04 -14.71 -33.42
CA CYS A 5 -22.88 -14.90 -31.97
C CYS A 5 -21.43 -15.11 -31.57
N LEU A 6 -20.64 -15.84 -32.37
CA LEU A 6 -19.23 -16.10 -32.08
C LEU A 6 -18.37 -14.80 -32.18
N ILE A 7 -18.65 -13.95 -33.17
CA ILE A 7 -18.00 -12.66 -33.31
C ILE A 7 -18.34 -11.72 -32.16
N ILE A 8 -19.63 -11.65 -31.76
CA ILE A 8 -20.06 -10.81 -30.63
C ILE A 8 -19.40 -11.28 -29.33
N SER A 9 -19.37 -12.60 -29.08
CA SER A 9 -18.71 -13.16 -27.89
C SER A 9 -17.22 -12.86 -27.84
N ALA A 10 -16.52 -12.92 -28.98
CA ALA A 10 -15.11 -12.58 -29.07
C ALA A 10 -14.83 -11.08 -28.80
N ILE A 11 -15.71 -10.20 -29.28
CA ILE A 11 -15.63 -8.75 -29.03
C ILE A 11 -15.85 -8.46 -27.54
N ILE A 12 -16.89 -9.05 -26.91
CA ILE A 12 -17.17 -8.86 -25.49
C ILE A 12 -15.98 -9.35 -24.64
N LEU A 13 -15.43 -10.53 -24.94
CA LEU A 13 -14.28 -11.06 -24.24
C LEU A 13 -13.06 -10.14 -24.36
N GLY A 14 -12.80 -9.59 -25.55
CA GLY A 14 -11.74 -8.64 -25.80
C GLY A 14 -11.89 -7.35 -24.98
N ILE A 15 -13.10 -6.80 -24.90
CA ILE A 15 -13.41 -5.62 -24.09
C ILE A 15 -13.20 -5.91 -22.60
N CYS A 16 -13.69 -7.06 -22.09
CA CYS A 16 -13.49 -7.44 -20.70
C CYS A 16 -12.00 -7.57 -20.33
N LEU A 17 -11.18 -8.15 -21.21
CA LEU A 17 -9.74 -8.26 -21.01
C LEU A 17 -9.06 -6.88 -20.98
N LEU A 18 -9.43 -5.97 -21.90
CA LEU A 18 -8.90 -4.62 -21.92
C LEU A 18 -9.25 -3.83 -20.65
N VAL A 19 -10.50 -3.90 -20.20
CA VAL A 19 -10.95 -3.23 -18.97
C VAL A 19 -10.22 -3.80 -17.75
N SER A 20 -10.07 -5.12 -17.66
CA SER A 20 -9.31 -5.75 -16.58
C SER A 20 -7.85 -5.29 -16.58
N MET A 21 -7.21 -5.24 -17.76
CA MET A 21 -5.82 -4.80 -17.87
C MET A 21 -5.66 -3.32 -17.49
N MET A 22 -6.58 -2.44 -17.92
CA MET A 22 -6.57 -1.03 -17.50
C MET A 22 -6.76 -0.87 -15.99
N PHE A 23 -7.62 -1.67 -15.38
CA PHE A 23 -7.85 -1.65 -13.93
C PHE A 23 -6.60 -2.10 -13.16
N PHE A 24 -5.93 -3.17 -13.59
CA PHE A 24 -4.66 -3.61 -13.01
C PHE A 24 -3.56 -2.55 -13.15
N VAL A 25 -3.44 -1.91 -14.31
CA VAL A 25 -2.47 -0.82 -14.52
C VAL A 25 -2.76 0.36 -13.61
N PHE A 26 -4.03 0.71 -13.40
CA PHE A 26 -4.43 1.81 -12.54
C PHE A 26 -4.12 1.52 -11.06
N LEU A 27 -4.46 0.34 -10.56
CA LEU A 27 -4.15 -0.06 -9.17
C LEU A 27 -2.64 -0.12 -8.92
N TYR A 28 -1.87 -0.66 -9.88
CA TYR A 28 -0.42 -0.75 -9.76
C TYR A 28 0.28 0.63 -9.89
N SER A 29 -0.35 1.58 -10.58
CA SER A 29 0.23 2.89 -10.89
C SER A 29 0.39 3.77 -9.64
N HIS A 30 -0.50 3.68 -8.65
CA HIS A 30 -0.47 4.58 -7.49
C HIS A 30 0.64 4.21 -6.51
N GLN A 31 0.70 2.96 -6.05
CA GLN A 31 1.81 2.47 -5.23
C GLN A 31 3.17 2.73 -5.90
N LYS A 32 3.22 2.57 -7.24
CA LYS A 32 4.42 2.85 -8.01
C LYS A 32 4.80 4.34 -7.98
N SER A 33 3.85 5.28 -7.87
CA SER A 33 4.16 6.72 -7.86
C SER A 33 4.86 7.14 -6.57
N VAL A 34 4.44 6.66 -5.39
CA VAL A 34 5.11 6.94 -4.12
C VAL A 34 6.51 6.34 -4.10
N ILE A 35 6.65 5.04 -4.40
CA ILE A 35 7.95 4.38 -4.45
C ILE A 35 8.86 4.97 -5.55
N ALA A 36 8.29 5.30 -6.71
CA ALA A 36 9.04 5.89 -7.82
C ALA A 36 9.49 7.35 -7.58
N SER A 37 9.01 7.99 -6.52
CA SER A 37 9.50 9.31 -6.10
C SER A 37 10.83 9.24 -5.33
N LEU A 38 11.24 8.04 -4.95
CA LEU A 38 12.50 7.76 -4.27
C LEU A 38 13.50 7.12 -5.23
N PRO A 39 14.81 7.11 -4.90
CA PRO A 39 15.81 6.33 -5.62
C PRO A 39 15.46 4.85 -5.71
N ASP A 40 16.16 4.11 -6.57
CA ASP A 40 15.99 2.66 -6.68
C ASP A 40 16.37 1.96 -5.36
N TYR A 41 15.52 1.01 -4.94
CA TYR A 41 15.81 0.13 -3.80
C TYR A 41 16.63 -1.08 -4.24
N GLU A 42 17.43 -1.64 -3.34
CA GLU A 42 18.24 -2.84 -3.63
C GLU A 42 17.42 -4.12 -3.55
N ASN A 43 16.54 -4.22 -2.55
CA ASN A 43 15.73 -5.41 -2.31
C ASN A 43 14.30 -5.05 -1.92
N LYS A 44 13.39 -5.96 -2.20
CA LYS A 44 11.97 -5.86 -1.83
C LYS A 44 11.48 -7.18 -1.27
N GLU A 45 10.86 -7.13 -0.12
CA GLU A 45 10.04 -8.19 0.44
C GLU A 45 8.58 -7.76 0.38
N PHE A 46 7.67 -8.64 -0.02
CA PHE A 46 6.25 -8.32 -0.16
C PHE A 46 5.40 -9.52 0.22
N TYR A 47 4.45 -9.30 1.10
CA TYR A 47 3.54 -10.29 1.63
C TYR A 47 2.11 -9.76 1.56
N THR A 48 1.17 -10.62 1.16
CA THR A 48 -0.24 -10.27 1.00
C THR A 48 -1.13 -11.32 1.66
N SER A 49 -2.25 -10.90 2.18
CA SER A 49 -3.30 -11.79 2.65
C SER A 49 -4.67 -11.22 2.32
N GLY A 50 -5.64 -12.10 2.09
CA GLY A 50 -7.01 -11.73 1.75
C GLY A 50 -7.44 -12.18 0.37
N GLY A 51 -8.55 -11.61 -0.09
CA GLY A 51 -9.20 -11.97 -1.35
C GLY A 51 -9.11 -10.87 -2.40
N PHE A 52 -9.97 -10.98 -3.42
CA PHE A 52 -10.00 -10.04 -4.55
C PHE A 52 -10.47 -8.62 -4.16
N GLN A 53 -11.30 -8.49 -3.13
CA GLN A 53 -11.88 -7.20 -2.71
C GLN A 53 -11.31 -6.72 -1.38
N ASP A 54 -11.10 -7.63 -0.44
CA ASP A 54 -10.60 -7.30 0.90
C ASP A 54 -9.21 -7.93 1.04
N TYR A 55 -8.17 -7.11 1.12
CA TYR A 55 -6.78 -7.57 1.19
C TYR A 55 -5.91 -6.64 2.03
N THR A 56 -4.89 -7.22 2.60
CA THR A 56 -3.94 -6.57 3.48
C THR A 56 -2.54 -6.90 2.98
N ASP A 57 -1.72 -5.88 2.70
CA ASP A 57 -0.37 -6.03 2.17
C ASP A 57 0.66 -5.43 3.11
N TYR A 58 1.80 -6.10 3.23
CA TYR A 58 2.99 -5.63 3.91
C TYR A 58 4.20 -5.72 2.99
N ALA A 59 4.99 -4.67 2.93
CA ALA A 59 6.25 -4.71 2.21
C ALA A 59 7.39 -3.98 2.94
N LYS A 60 8.62 -4.44 2.67
CA LYS A 60 9.85 -3.74 3.01
C LYS A 60 10.63 -3.45 1.74
N TYR A 61 11.04 -2.20 1.56
CA TYR A 61 11.95 -1.79 0.49
C TYR A 61 13.26 -1.37 1.16
N ILE A 62 14.32 -2.09 0.85
CA ILE A 62 15.64 -1.91 1.46
C ILE A 62 16.49 -1.06 0.53
N TYR A 63 17.04 0.02 1.06
CA TYR A 63 17.89 0.97 0.35
C TYR A 63 19.32 0.92 0.89
N ASP A 64 20.28 1.21 0.04
CA ASP A 64 21.70 1.26 0.44
C ASP A 64 22.16 2.68 0.80
N ASN A 65 21.68 3.67 0.07
CA ASN A 65 22.22 5.03 0.12
C ASN A 65 21.17 6.12 -0.13
N ILE A 66 19.95 5.97 0.40
CA ILE A 66 18.98 7.05 0.32
C ILE A 66 19.36 8.17 1.29
N THR A 67 19.28 9.39 0.83
CA THR A 67 19.61 10.54 1.64
C THR A 67 18.36 11.23 2.19
N ILE A 68 18.49 11.96 3.29
CA ILE A 68 17.44 12.83 3.81
C ILE A 68 16.96 13.84 2.75
N GLN A 69 17.85 14.25 1.84
CA GLN A 69 17.50 15.17 0.76
C GLN A 69 16.60 14.49 -0.29
N ASP A 70 16.81 13.23 -0.58
CA ASP A 70 15.95 12.46 -1.49
C ASP A 70 14.53 12.35 -0.93
N LEU A 71 14.40 12.01 0.36
CA LEU A 71 13.13 11.96 1.07
C LEU A 71 12.42 13.33 1.09
N LYS A 72 13.13 14.40 1.39
CA LYS A 72 12.61 15.78 1.39
C LYS A 72 12.24 16.29 -0.01
N SER A 73 12.83 15.74 -1.05
CA SER A 73 12.55 16.12 -2.44
C SER A 73 11.30 15.42 -3.00
N SER A 74 10.87 14.34 -2.35
CA SER A 74 9.61 13.68 -2.67
C SER A 74 8.42 14.54 -2.24
N GLU A 75 7.39 14.59 -3.08
CA GLU A 75 6.14 15.30 -2.77
C GLU A 75 5.27 14.56 -1.73
N TYR A 76 5.61 13.30 -1.42
CA TYR A 76 4.82 12.45 -0.54
C TYR A 76 5.30 12.51 0.91
N PHE A 77 6.60 12.40 1.15
CA PHE A 77 7.13 12.17 2.48
C PHE A 77 7.24 13.43 3.34
N THR A 78 6.81 13.29 4.59
CA THR A 78 6.91 14.32 5.64
C THR A 78 7.78 13.79 6.77
N ILE A 79 8.56 14.69 7.40
CA ILE A 79 9.33 14.36 8.60
C ILE A 79 8.37 14.03 9.75
N THR A 80 8.61 12.93 10.43
CA THR A 80 7.87 12.50 11.61
C THR A 80 8.17 13.42 12.79
N THR A 81 7.13 13.98 13.38
CA THR A 81 7.20 14.74 14.65
C THR A 81 6.63 13.91 15.79
N ALA A 82 6.78 14.37 17.03
CA ALA A 82 6.20 13.69 18.20
C ALA A 82 4.67 13.48 18.08
N ASP A 83 3.95 14.43 17.50
CA ASP A 83 2.50 14.33 17.30
C ASP A 83 2.15 13.28 16.23
N ASP A 84 2.98 13.13 15.20
CA ASP A 84 2.77 12.16 14.11
C ASP A 84 3.02 10.72 14.56
N VAL A 85 3.92 10.49 15.52
CA VAL A 85 4.23 9.15 16.06
C VAL A 85 2.97 8.46 16.56
N GLU A 86 2.11 9.18 17.30
CA GLU A 86 0.86 8.60 17.81
C GLU A 86 -0.09 8.21 16.69
N GLU A 87 -0.23 9.05 15.66
CA GLU A 87 -1.09 8.75 14.50
C GLU A 87 -0.58 7.55 13.71
N ILE A 88 0.71 7.50 13.39
CA ILE A 88 1.34 6.38 12.68
C ILE A 88 1.10 5.08 13.44
N LEU A 89 1.32 5.08 14.75
CA LEU A 89 1.11 3.91 15.60
C LEU A 89 -0.34 3.44 15.62
N LEU A 90 -1.33 4.34 15.53
CA LEU A 90 -2.74 3.94 15.44
C LEU A 90 -3.03 3.11 14.18
N TYR A 91 -2.50 3.52 13.02
CA TYR A 91 -2.63 2.76 11.78
C TYR A 91 -1.90 1.42 11.84
N ILE A 92 -0.70 1.40 12.41
CA ILE A 92 0.07 0.15 12.55
C ILE A 92 -0.61 -0.84 13.50
N ILE A 93 -1.17 -0.38 14.62
CA ILE A 93 -1.93 -1.23 15.56
C ILE A 93 -3.19 -1.81 14.88
N ASP A 94 -3.89 -1.01 14.09
CA ASP A 94 -5.02 -1.50 13.29
C ASP A 94 -4.56 -2.55 12.28
N PHE A 95 -3.49 -2.26 11.54
CA PHE A 95 -2.89 -3.19 10.58
C PHE A 95 -2.52 -4.53 11.24
N GLU A 96 -1.88 -4.51 12.42
CA GLU A 96 -1.55 -5.72 13.17
C GLU A 96 -2.77 -6.55 13.54
N SER A 97 -3.90 -5.89 13.84
CA SER A 97 -5.15 -6.61 14.12
C SER A 97 -5.65 -7.37 12.89
N TRP A 98 -5.44 -6.82 11.70
CA TRP A 98 -5.75 -7.48 10.44
C TRP A 98 -4.77 -8.60 10.11
N VAL A 99 -3.47 -8.41 10.32
CA VAL A 99 -2.46 -9.48 10.20
C VAL A 99 -2.84 -10.69 11.06
N GLU A 100 -3.24 -10.45 12.31
CA GLU A 100 -3.71 -11.51 13.20
C GLU A 100 -4.99 -12.20 12.72
N ALA A 101 -5.94 -11.43 12.18
CA ALA A 101 -7.21 -11.96 11.70
C ALA A 101 -7.05 -12.73 10.38
N CYS A 102 -6.24 -12.27 9.45
CA CYS A 102 -6.01 -12.88 8.15
C CYS A 102 -5.15 -14.15 8.26
N GLY A 103 -4.12 -14.15 9.13
CA GLY A 103 -3.19 -15.28 9.26
C GLY A 103 -2.33 -15.51 8.01
N GLY A 104 -1.88 -16.76 7.83
CA GLY A 104 -1.14 -17.21 6.65
C GLY A 104 0.23 -16.57 6.48
N GLU A 105 0.69 -16.46 5.22
CA GLU A 105 2.04 -16.00 4.88
C GLU A 105 2.33 -14.59 5.40
N LEU A 106 1.34 -13.69 5.36
CA LEU A 106 1.49 -12.34 5.89
C LEU A 106 1.83 -12.36 7.39
N LYS A 107 1.09 -13.14 8.18
CA LYS A 107 1.34 -13.26 9.63
C LYS A 107 2.69 -13.91 9.96
N GLU A 108 3.10 -14.91 9.18
CA GLU A 108 4.35 -15.62 9.37
C GLU A 108 5.59 -14.75 9.07
N ASN A 109 5.43 -13.74 8.20
CA ASN A 109 6.52 -12.89 7.75
C ASN A 109 6.42 -11.43 8.22
N TYR A 110 5.37 -11.07 8.96
CA TYR A 110 5.26 -9.75 9.56
C TYR A 110 6.24 -9.61 10.71
N ASP A 111 7.21 -8.73 10.58
CA ASP A 111 8.33 -8.55 11.51
C ASP A 111 8.57 -7.09 11.92
N PHE A 112 7.59 -6.21 11.67
CA PHE A 112 7.73 -4.80 12.03
C PHE A 112 7.68 -4.59 13.55
N ASP A 113 8.68 -3.91 14.08
CA ASP A 113 8.73 -3.52 15.50
C ASP A 113 8.27 -2.06 15.66
N LYS A 114 7.10 -1.85 16.24
CA LYS A 114 6.53 -0.52 16.49
C LYS A 114 7.44 0.42 17.29
N SER A 115 8.38 -0.14 18.06
CA SER A 115 9.30 0.67 18.88
C SER A 115 10.30 1.48 18.07
N ILE A 116 10.45 1.18 16.76
CA ILE A 116 11.31 1.95 15.87
C ILE A 116 10.68 3.26 15.39
N VAL A 117 9.34 3.40 15.51
CA VAL A 117 8.66 4.63 15.06
C VAL A 117 9.12 5.81 15.91
N SER A 118 9.83 6.75 15.30
CA SER A 118 10.51 7.83 16.01
C SER A 118 10.46 9.16 15.27
N GLU A 119 10.71 10.24 16.02
CA GLU A 119 10.89 11.57 15.45
C GLU A 119 12.14 11.62 14.57
N GLY A 120 12.04 12.32 13.45
CA GLY A 120 13.12 12.49 12.49
C GLY A 120 13.11 11.50 11.34
N ASP A 121 12.35 10.42 11.44
CA ASP A 121 12.03 9.53 10.34
C ASP A 121 11.07 10.20 9.35
N PHE A 122 10.65 9.48 8.31
CA PHE A 122 9.74 10.02 7.32
C PHE A 122 8.53 9.13 7.15
N PHE A 123 7.37 9.73 6.88
CA PHE A 123 6.14 8.99 6.64
C PHE A 123 5.28 9.64 5.56
N TYR A 124 4.37 8.83 5.04
CA TYR A 124 3.25 9.27 4.23
C TYR A 124 2.05 8.37 4.51
N ILE A 125 0.91 8.95 4.78
CA ILE A 125 -0.36 8.23 4.98
C ILE A 125 -1.35 8.72 3.93
N GLU A 126 -1.96 7.76 3.23
CA GLU A 126 -3.09 7.99 2.35
C GLU A 126 -4.29 7.21 2.86
N THR A 127 -5.44 7.85 2.91
CA THR A 127 -6.69 7.23 3.36
C THR A 127 -7.84 7.62 2.46
N LYS A 128 -8.82 6.72 2.35
CA LYS A 128 -10.09 6.98 1.66
C LYS A 128 -11.24 7.33 2.62
N GLU A 129 -10.95 7.68 3.85
CA GLU A 129 -11.95 8.08 4.82
C GLU A 129 -12.87 9.19 4.26
N GLY A 130 -14.19 8.99 4.39
CA GLY A 130 -15.19 9.95 3.87
C GLY A 130 -15.48 9.81 2.37
N GLU A 131 -14.71 9.05 1.62
CA GLU A 131 -15.00 8.78 0.21
C GLU A 131 -16.18 7.79 0.04
N PRO A 132 -17.01 7.96 -0.99
CA PRO A 132 -18.15 7.09 -1.19
C PRO A 132 -17.73 5.71 -1.71
N ILE A 133 -18.29 4.67 -1.08
CA ILE A 133 -18.24 3.30 -1.56
C ILE A 133 -19.66 2.75 -1.72
N GLY A 134 -20.21 2.78 -2.92
CA GLY A 134 -21.60 2.42 -3.16
C GLY A 134 -22.55 3.34 -2.37
N GLN A 135 -23.32 2.76 -1.42
CA GLN A 135 -24.27 3.49 -0.57
C GLN A 135 -23.74 3.89 0.80
N ARG A 136 -22.48 3.63 1.08
CA ARG A 136 -21.81 4.02 2.32
C ARG A 136 -20.54 4.82 2.01
N THR A 137 -19.90 5.34 3.05
CA THR A 137 -18.57 5.95 2.96
C THR A 137 -17.56 5.10 3.73
N TYR A 138 -16.29 5.18 3.34
CA TYR A 138 -15.21 4.58 4.11
C TYR A 138 -15.10 5.23 5.49
N ARG A 139 -14.91 4.42 6.51
CA ARG A 139 -14.55 4.86 7.86
C ARG A 139 -13.05 4.84 8.03
N LYS A 140 -12.54 5.55 9.04
CA LYS A 140 -11.13 5.49 9.42
C LYS A 140 -10.71 4.01 9.59
N PHE A 141 -9.55 3.66 9.08
CA PHE A 141 -8.97 2.32 9.09
C PHE A 141 -9.66 1.28 8.19
N GLU A 142 -10.60 1.64 7.32
CA GLU A 142 -11.16 0.71 6.34
C GLU A 142 -10.33 0.63 5.04
N ASN A 143 -9.70 1.74 4.63
CA ASN A 143 -8.86 1.75 3.44
C ASN A 143 -7.76 2.80 3.57
N TYR A 144 -6.52 2.34 3.64
CA TYR A 144 -5.36 3.21 3.80
C TYR A 144 -4.09 2.56 3.26
N ASP A 145 -3.13 3.45 2.97
CA ASP A 145 -1.74 3.15 2.70
C ASP A 145 -0.87 3.93 3.69
N VAL A 146 0.00 3.23 4.42
CA VAL A 146 1.01 3.84 5.27
C VAL A 146 2.39 3.49 4.73
N TYR A 147 3.20 4.51 4.51
CA TYR A 147 4.60 4.41 4.16
C TYR A 147 5.41 5.00 5.30
N TYR A 148 6.23 4.21 5.95
CA TYR A 148 7.11 4.64 7.03
C TYR A 148 8.55 4.32 6.68
N PHE A 149 9.39 5.35 6.64
CA PHE A 149 10.82 5.22 6.33
C PHE A 149 11.66 5.39 7.60
N ASP A 150 12.29 4.30 8.03
CA ASP A 150 13.30 4.29 9.08
C ASP A 150 14.64 4.76 8.48
N VAL A 151 15.07 5.96 8.90
CA VAL A 151 16.27 6.60 8.37
C VAL A 151 17.54 5.86 8.80
N ASP A 152 17.56 5.29 10.00
CA ASP A 152 18.73 4.60 10.53
C ASP A 152 18.91 3.22 9.88
N ALA A 153 17.82 2.50 9.67
CA ALA A 153 17.85 1.18 9.03
C ALA A 153 17.88 1.25 7.49
N GLN A 154 17.58 2.42 6.90
CA GLN A 154 17.43 2.61 5.45
C GLN A 154 16.35 1.69 4.85
N ILE A 155 15.22 1.53 5.55
CA ILE A 155 14.11 0.66 5.15
C ILE A 155 12.83 1.48 5.07
N LEU A 156 12.14 1.37 3.93
CA LEU A 156 10.77 1.84 3.78
C LEU A 156 9.83 0.68 4.04
N TYR A 157 9.02 0.80 5.05
CA TYR A 157 7.92 -0.10 5.37
C TYR A 157 6.64 0.40 4.71
N TYR A 158 5.88 -0.52 4.15
CA TYR A 158 4.59 -0.25 3.52
C TYR A 158 3.53 -1.15 4.12
N PHE A 159 2.42 -0.53 4.52
CA PHE A 159 1.25 -1.17 5.09
C PHE A 159 0.03 -0.74 4.30
N HIS A 160 -0.70 -1.70 3.77
CA HIS A 160 -1.94 -1.45 3.05
C HIS A 160 -3.08 -2.25 3.64
N ASN A 161 -4.20 -1.62 3.81
CA ASN A 161 -5.44 -2.27 4.19
C ASN A 161 -6.58 -1.79 3.30
N ASN A 162 -7.38 -2.74 2.80
CA ASN A 162 -8.55 -2.48 1.96
C ASN A 162 -9.67 -3.46 2.34
N ILE A 163 -10.78 -2.93 2.90
CA ILE A 163 -11.92 -3.72 3.39
C ILE A 163 -13.23 -3.24 2.76
#